data_bbb4d907475727a2105c75bc64a69528
#
_entry.id   bbb4d907475727a2105c75bc64a69528
#
_cell.length_a   1.000
_cell.length_b   1.000
_cell.length_c   1.000
_cell.angle_alpha   90.00
_cell.angle_beta   90.00
_cell.angle_gamma   90.00
#
_symmetry.space_group_name_H-M   'P 1'
#
loop_
_entity.id
_entity.type
_entity.pdbx_description
1 polymer ?
#
loop_
_entity_poly.entity_id
_entity_poly.type
_entity_poly.pdbx_seq_one_letter_code
_entity_poly.pdbx_strand_id
1 'polypeptide(L)' 'MGQVKQAIIEVEDFVAGCLKQGRTLNQTIRDAKESVEAKFNPYLDDADLIEDKYYQFRGQE' A
#
# COMPACT_ATOMS: atom_id res chain seq x y z
N MET A 1 -18.86 7.86 -2.26
CA MET A 1 -18.76 6.41 -2.29
C MET A 1 -17.63 5.89 -3.16
N GLY A 2 -17.38 6.50 -4.32
CA GLY A 2 -16.26 6.12 -5.17
C GLY A 2 -14.90 6.43 -4.55
N GLN A 3 -14.85 7.35 -3.61
CA GLN A 3 -13.59 7.80 -3.03
C GLN A 3 -12.89 6.71 -2.19
N VAL A 4 -13.66 5.93 -1.42
CA VAL A 4 -13.07 4.86 -0.60
C VAL A 4 -12.47 3.78 -1.50
N LYS A 5 -13.22 3.40 -2.52
CA LYS A 5 -12.76 2.38 -3.46
C LYS A 5 -11.49 2.84 -4.19
N GLN A 6 -11.47 4.10 -4.61
CA GLN A 6 -10.30 4.67 -5.27
C GLN A 6 -9.10 4.69 -4.34
N ALA A 7 -9.31 5.04 -3.06
CA ALA A 7 -8.22 5.07 -2.09
C ALA A 7 -7.61 3.68 -1.89
N ILE A 8 -8.43 2.64 -1.84
CA ILE A 8 -7.96 1.27 -1.70
C ILE A 8 -7.18 0.84 -2.95
N ILE A 9 -7.65 1.21 -4.14
CA ILE A 9 -6.93 0.91 -5.39
C ILE A 9 -5.54 1.55 -5.37
N GLU A 10 -5.43 2.78 -4.88
CA GLU A 10 -4.14 3.45 -4.77
C GLU A 10 -3.19 2.70 -3.83
N VAL A 11 -3.71 2.19 -2.71
CA VAL A 11 -2.92 1.37 -1.78
C VAL A 11 -2.43 0.12 -2.50
N GLU A 12 -3.30 -0.55 -3.22
CA GLU A 12 -2.93 -1.76 -3.96
C GLU A 12 -1.85 -1.49 -4.99
N ASP A 13 -1.99 -0.41 -5.75
CA ASP A 13 -0.99 -0.02 -6.75
C ASP A 13 0.36 0.27 -6.09
N PHE A 14 0.33 0.96 -4.96
CA PHE A 14 1.55 1.28 -4.22
C PHE A 14 2.27 0.01 -3.77
N VAL A 15 1.52 -0.91 -3.15
CA VAL A 15 2.08 -2.17 -2.64
C VAL A 15 2.63 -3.01 -3.80
N ALA A 16 1.90 -3.10 -4.90
CA ALA A 16 2.35 -3.85 -6.07
C ALA A 16 3.67 -3.29 -6.61
N GLY A 17 3.80 -1.96 -6.65
CA GLY A 17 5.04 -1.32 -7.09
C GLY A 17 6.21 -1.65 -6.17
N CYS A 18 5.98 -1.64 -4.86
CA CYS A 18 7.02 -1.99 -3.89
C CYS A 18 7.47 -3.44 -4.05
N LEU A 19 6.53 -4.35 -4.29
CA LEU A 19 6.86 -5.75 -4.50
C LEU A 19 7.70 -5.95 -5.76
N LYS A 20 7.39 -5.22 -6.83
CA LYS A 20 8.18 -5.27 -8.07
C LYS A 20 9.60 -4.79 -7.84
N GLN A 21 9.80 -3.87 -6.91
CA GLN A 21 11.11 -3.33 -6.59
C GLN A 21 11.86 -4.19 -5.56
N GLY A 22 11.23 -5.26 -5.08
CA GLY A 22 11.85 -6.14 -4.10
C GLY A 22 11.91 -5.55 -2.68
N ARG A 23 11.04 -4.62 -2.36
CA ARG A 23 11.03 -4.00 -1.03
C ARG A 23 10.42 -4.94 0.00
N THR A 24 10.93 -4.86 1.24
CA THR A 24 10.38 -5.65 2.34
C THR A 24 9.06 -5.04 2.81
N LEU A 25 8.33 -5.81 3.64
CA LEU A 25 7.09 -5.32 4.23
C LEU A 25 7.33 -4.04 5.04
N ASN A 26 8.37 -4.04 5.89
CA ASN A 26 8.67 -2.88 6.72
C ASN A 26 8.99 -1.65 5.87
N GLN A 27 9.75 -1.83 4.79
CA GLN A 27 10.05 -0.74 3.86
C GLN A 27 8.80 -0.24 3.17
N THR A 28 7.91 -1.15 2.78
CA THR A 28 6.66 -0.79 2.13
C THR A 28 5.78 0.04 3.06
N ILE A 29 5.65 -0.38 4.32
CA ILE A 29 4.86 0.36 5.31
C ILE A 29 5.45 1.76 5.52
N ARG A 30 6.76 1.84 5.70
CA ARG A 30 7.43 3.12 5.91
C ARG A 30 7.27 4.04 4.71
N ASP A 31 7.50 3.52 3.52
CA ASP A 31 7.39 4.31 2.29
C ASP A 31 5.96 4.82 2.10
N ALA A 32 4.97 4.00 2.39
CA ALA A 32 3.58 4.43 2.29
C ALA A 32 3.28 5.58 3.25
N LYS A 33 3.74 5.46 4.50
CA LYS A 33 3.54 6.50 5.51
C LYS A 33 4.20 7.83 5.12
N GLU A 34 5.38 7.75 4.52
CA GLU A 34 6.18 8.92 4.17
C GLU A 34 5.82 9.48 2.80
N SER A 35 4.96 8.80 2.06
CA SER A 35 4.60 9.24 0.72
C SER A 35 3.75 10.51 0.77
N VAL A 36 3.84 11.31 -0.29
CA VAL A 36 3.02 12.51 -0.43
C VAL A 36 1.54 12.14 -0.47
N GLU A 37 1.22 11.03 -1.10
CA GLU A 37 -0.15 10.54 -1.24
C GLU A 37 -0.79 10.22 0.12
N ALA A 38 0.01 9.89 1.13
CA ALA A 38 -0.52 9.59 2.47
C ALA A 38 -1.26 10.76 3.09
N LYS A 39 -0.93 11.99 2.67
CA LYS A 39 -1.62 13.19 3.15
C LYS A 39 -3.06 13.25 2.65
N PHE A 40 -3.33 12.64 1.53
CA PHE A 40 -4.65 12.65 0.88
C PHE A 40 -5.36 11.31 0.99
N ASN A 41 -4.62 10.27 1.38
CA ASN A 41 -5.15 8.91 1.47
C ASN A 41 -4.74 8.29 2.81
N PRO A 42 -5.62 8.35 3.83
CA PRO A 42 -5.29 7.82 5.15
C PRO A 42 -5.03 6.31 5.16
N TYR A 43 -5.51 5.58 4.16
CA TYR A 43 -5.27 4.14 4.09
C TYR A 43 -3.80 3.81 3.83
N LEU A 44 -3.03 4.74 3.27
CA LEU A 44 -1.59 4.55 3.11
C LEU A 44 -0.85 4.60 4.44
N ASP A 45 -1.46 5.19 5.47
CA ASP A 45 -0.89 5.24 6.81
C ASP A 45 -1.38 4.08 7.68
N ASP A 46 -2.17 3.18 7.11
CA ASP A 46 -2.73 2.02 7.82
C ASP A 46 -1.81 0.82 7.60
N ALA A 47 -0.96 0.54 8.58
CA ALA A 47 0.01 -0.55 8.48
C ALA A 47 -0.67 -1.91 8.32
N ASP A 48 -1.80 -2.13 8.99
CA ASP A 48 -2.51 -3.40 8.90
C ASP A 48 -3.03 -3.66 7.49
N LEU A 49 -3.55 -2.61 6.85
CA LEU A 49 -4.04 -2.73 5.48
C LEU A 49 -2.88 -2.97 4.50
N ILE A 50 -1.79 -2.25 4.67
CA ILE A 50 -0.59 -2.42 3.85
C ILE A 50 -0.07 -3.85 3.98
N GLU A 51 0.00 -4.36 5.19
CA GLU A 51 0.46 -5.72 5.43
C GLU A 51 -0.44 -6.74 4.74
N ASP A 52 -1.74 -6.57 4.86
CA ASP A 52 -2.72 -7.47 4.22
C ASP A 52 -2.52 -7.50 2.72
N LYS A 53 -2.42 -6.35 2.09
CA LYS A 53 -2.22 -6.27 0.64
C LYS A 53 -0.87 -6.81 0.21
N TYR A 54 0.17 -6.55 1.01
CA TYR A 54 1.51 -7.04 0.72
C TYR A 54 1.53 -8.57 0.62
N TYR A 55 0.95 -9.24 1.61
CA TYR A 55 0.92 -10.71 1.60
C TYR A 55 -0.03 -11.25 0.53
N GLN A 56 -1.14 -10.56 0.28
CA GLN A 56 -2.08 -10.96 -0.74
C GLN A 56 -1.41 -10.98 -2.12
N PHE A 57 -0.71 -9.91 -2.47
CA PHE A 57 -0.08 -9.78 -3.79
C PHE A 57 1.18 -10.64 -3.89
N ARG A 58 1.93 -10.77 -2.80
CA ARG A 58 3.09 -11.63 -2.77
C ARG A 58 2.71 -13.10 -2.99
N GLY A 59 1.59 -13.51 -2.43
CA GLY A 59 1.10 -14.87 -2.58
C GLY A 59 0.62 -15.20 -3.98
N GLN A 60 0.38 -14.19 -4.81
CA GLN A 60 -0.08 -14.38 -6.19
C GLN A 60 1.07 -14.59 -7.18
N GLU A 61 2.27 -14.44 -6.73
CA GLU A 61 3.43 -14.71 -7.57
C GLU A 61 3.77 -16.21 -7.54
#